data_80b259142606d7693fc43b0cd3f9b2da
#
_entry.id   80b259142606d7693fc43b0cd3f9b2da
#
_cell.length_a   1.000
_cell.length_b   1.000
_cell.length_c   1.000
_cell.angle_alpha   90.00
_cell.angle_beta   90.00
_cell.angle_gamma   90.00
#
_symmetry.space_group_name_H-M   'P 1'
#
loop_
_entity.id
_entity.type
_entity.pdbx_description
1 polymer ?
#
loop_
_entity_poly.entity_id
_entity_poly.type
_entity_poly.pdbx_seq_one_letter_code
_entity_poly.pdbx_strand_id
1 'polypeptide(L)'
;MSSKCIYFDLDGTLISNCTGITNRTLMAINYLKSKGVRIGIATGRSLFSSFNIAKTIGVNMPIICANGAWIIHQDDFTTINSKYIDSKTQYKIIKMLRLSNKDFIVYTHSGIYTTNSSLDFFKKLDKTHDAIKKNQQSNLSLMYEVKEVNDVKFF
;
A
#
# COMPACT_ATOMS: atom_id res chain seq x y z
N MET A 1 19.42 -26.63 -3.64
CA MET A 1 19.85 -25.32 -4.21
C MET A 1 19.31 -24.21 -3.34
N SER A 2 20.15 -23.27 -2.91
CA SER A 2 19.67 -22.09 -2.14
C SER A 2 18.80 -21.22 -3.04
N SER A 3 17.54 -21.03 -2.64
CA SER A 3 16.59 -20.20 -3.38
C SER A 3 16.92 -18.72 -3.11
N LYS A 4 17.38 -18.00 -4.14
CA LYS A 4 17.68 -16.57 -4.05
C LYS A 4 16.37 -15.76 -4.01
N CYS A 5 16.30 -14.75 -3.16
CA CYS A 5 15.19 -13.81 -3.11
C CYS A 5 15.71 -12.37 -3.01
N ILE A 6 14.93 -11.45 -3.56
CA ILE A 6 15.21 -10.01 -3.51
C ILE A 6 13.94 -9.31 -3.09
N TYR A 7 14.04 -8.43 -2.09
CA TYR A 7 13.01 -7.47 -1.73
C TYR A 7 13.43 -6.08 -2.21
N PHE A 8 12.54 -5.42 -2.93
CA PHE A 8 12.73 -4.06 -3.41
C PHE A 8 11.88 -3.08 -2.60
N ASP A 9 12.43 -1.92 -2.29
CA ASP A 9 11.64 -0.76 -1.94
C ASP A 9 10.99 -0.15 -3.19
N LEU A 10 9.94 0.62 -3.01
CA LEU A 10 9.19 1.23 -4.11
C LEU A 10 9.67 2.64 -4.41
N ASP A 11 9.51 3.55 -3.46
CA ASP A 11 9.71 4.97 -3.69
C ASP A 11 11.20 5.34 -3.73
N GLY A 12 11.65 5.91 -4.84
CA GLY A 12 13.06 6.20 -5.06
C GLY A 12 13.91 4.99 -5.44
N THR A 13 13.32 3.79 -5.53
CA THR A 13 14.00 2.55 -5.94
C THR A 13 13.39 2.00 -7.23
N LEU A 14 12.21 1.42 -7.19
CA LEU A 14 11.52 0.89 -8.37
C LEU A 14 10.67 1.95 -9.06
N ILE A 15 10.23 2.96 -8.31
CA ILE A 15 9.42 4.07 -8.79
C ILE A 15 10.23 5.35 -8.66
N SER A 16 10.54 5.97 -9.78
CA SER A 16 11.12 7.31 -9.83
C SER A 16 10.02 8.33 -10.13
N ASN A 17 9.99 9.40 -9.34
CA ASN A 17 9.22 10.65 -9.53
C ASN A 17 8.11 10.60 -10.59
N CYS A 18 6.89 10.22 -10.20
CA CYS A 18 5.64 10.36 -10.96
C CYS A 18 5.47 9.54 -12.25
N THR A 19 6.46 8.78 -12.69
CA THR A 19 6.38 8.03 -13.97
C THR A 19 6.01 6.55 -13.81
N GLY A 20 5.88 6.07 -12.55
CA GLY A 20 5.66 4.64 -12.30
C GLY A 20 6.90 3.78 -12.55
N ILE A 21 6.69 2.49 -12.79
CA ILE A 21 7.76 1.55 -13.09
C ILE A 21 8.08 1.61 -14.59
N THR A 22 9.35 1.77 -14.94
CA THR A 22 9.78 1.82 -16.34
C THR A 22 9.75 0.41 -16.97
N ASN A 23 9.56 0.34 -18.28
CA ASN A 23 9.64 -0.92 -19.03
C ASN A 23 11.00 -1.61 -18.82
N ARG A 24 12.09 -0.85 -18.76
CA ARG A 24 13.44 -1.37 -18.49
C ARG A 24 13.50 -2.07 -17.14
N THR A 25 12.92 -1.48 -16.10
CA THR A 25 12.85 -2.08 -14.76
C THR A 25 12.05 -3.38 -14.78
N LEU A 26 10.88 -3.38 -15.44
CA LEU A 26 10.04 -4.58 -15.58
C LEU A 26 10.76 -5.70 -16.33
N MET A 27 11.49 -5.39 -17.41
CA MET A 27 12.30 -6.37 -18.16
C MET A 27 13.40 -6.97 -17.27
N ALA A 28 14.09 -6.16 -16.47
CA ALA A 28 15.11 -6.64 -15.54
C ALA A 28 14.52 -7.57 -14.46
N ILE A 29 13.38 -7.21 -13.89
CA ILE A 29 12.69 -8.05 -12.90
C ILE A 29 12.25 -9.38 -13.53
N ASN A 30 11.68 -9.36 -14.73
CA ASN A 30 11.27 -10.58 -15.43
C ASN A 30 12.48 -11.47 -15.78
N TYR A 31 13.60 -10.88 -16.14
CA TYR A 31 14.85 -11.62 -16.34
C TYR A 31 15.31 -12.31 -15.04
N LEU A 32 15.30 -11.62 -13.91
CA LEU A 32 15.65 -12.21 -12.61
C LEU A 32 14.71 -13.37 -12.27
N LYS A 33 13.41 -13.22 -12.48
CA LYS A 33 12.41 -14.27 -12.26
C LYS A 33 12.66 -15.49 -13.14
N SER A 34 13.04 -15.29 -14.42
CA SER A 34 13.39 -16.39 -15.33
C SER A 34 14.65 -17.16 -14.89
N LYS A 35 15.47 -16.56 -14.04
CA LYS A 35 16.65 -17.22 -13.40
C LYS A 35 16.30 -17.85 -12.03
N GLY A 36 15.02 -17.97 -11.69
CA GLY A 36 14.56 -18.58 -10.44
C GLY A 36 14.71 -17.68 -9.22
N VAL A 37 14.98 -16.36 -9.39
CA VAL A 37 15.02 -15.42 -8.28
C VAL A 37 13.60 -15.07 -7.87
N ARG A 38 13.30 -15.18 -6.57
CA ARG A 38 12.01 -14.75 -6.02
C ARG A 38 12.03 -13.26 -5.72
N ILE A 39 10.94 -12.57 -6.04
CA ILE A 39 10.81 -11.12 -5.96
C ILE A 39 9.71 -10.75 -4.97
N GLY A 40 10.05 -9.91 -4.01
CA GLY A 40 9.12 -9.27 -3.08
C GLY A 40 9.27 -7.76 -3.08
N ILE A 41 8.35 -7.09 -2.39
CA ILE A 41 8.45 -5.66 -2.09
C ILE A 41 8.38 -5.42 -0.59
N ALA A 42 9.14 -4.41 -0.12
CA ALA A 42 9.12 -3.91 1.25
C ALA A 42 9.02 -2.38 1.19
N THR A 43 7.92 -1.82 1.65
CA THR A 43 7.60 -0.41 1.45
C THR A 43 6.93 0.23 2.67
N GLY A 44 7.11 1.54 2.84
CA GLY A 44 6.34 2.34 3.79
C GLY A 44 4.89 2.58 3.36
N ARG A 45 4.55 2.31 2.09
CA ARG A 45 3.19 2.46 1.59
C ARG A 45 2.23 1.49 2.27
N SER A 46 0.94 1.87 2.33
CA SER A 46 -0.13 0.93 2.70
C SER A 46 -0.31 -0.13 1.60
N LEU A 47 -1.00 -1.22 1.94
CA LEU A 47 -1.38 -2.24 0.94
C LEU A 47 -2.12 -1.60 -0.24
N PHE A 48 -3.09 -0.74 0.07
CA PHE A 48 -3.95 -0.10 -0.94
C PHE A 48 -3.17 0.66 -2.00
N SER A 49 -2.09 1.35 -1.61
CA SER A 49 -1.25 2.13 -2.54
C SER A 49 -0.12 1.31 -3.18
N SER A 50 0.20 0.13 -2.68
CA SER A 50 1.25 -0.75 -3.24
C SER A 50 0.72 -1.93 -4.06
N PHE A 51 -0.57 -2.26 -3.92
CA PHE A 51 -1.19 -3.43 -4.53
C PHE A 51 -1.01 -3.50 -6.06
N ASN A 52 -1.40 -2.44 -6.78
CA ASN A 52 -1.30 -2.41 -8.24
C ASN A 52 0.15 -2.55 -8.72
N ILE A 53 1.07 -1.97 -7.95
CA ILE A 53 2.50 -2.02 -8.23
C ILE A 53 3.00 -3.45 -8.05
N ALA A 54 2.66 -4.10 -6.93
CA ALA A 54 3.00 -5.49 -6.65
C ALA A 54 2.49 -6.43 -7.75
N LYS A 55 1.25 -6.22 -8.19
CA LYS A 55 0.63 -6.97 -9.29
C LYS A 55 1.33 -6.74 -10.62
N THR A 56 1.69 -5.49 -10.95
CA THR A 56 2.41 -5.13 -12.18
C THR A 56 3.80 -5.77 -12.22
N ILE A 57 4.51 -5.78 -11.10
CA ILE A 57 5.82 -6.43 -10.95
C ILE A 57 5.67 -7.97 -11.02
N GLY A 58 4.50 -8.49 -10.64
CA GLY A 58 4.26 -9.91 -10.48
C GLY A 58 5.14 -10.48 -9.37
N VAL A 59 5.05 -9.88 -8.17
CA VAL A 59 5.76 -10.39 -6.99
C VAL A 59 5.33 -11.84 -6.71
N ASN A 60 6.26 -12.66 -6.26
CA ASN A 60 6.03 -14.06 -5.90
C ASN A 60 6.57 -14.38 -4.49
N MET A 61 6.64 -13.36 -3.66
CA MET A 61 6.99 -13.37 -2.25
C MET A 61 5.98 -12.50 -1.48
N PRO A 62 5.81 -12.72 -0.17
CA PRO A 62 4.94 -11.88 0.66
C PRO A 62 5.26 -10.39 0.47
N ILE A 63 4.21 -9.57 0.53
CA ILE A 63 4.30 -8.12 0.44
C ILE A 63 4.48 -7.58 1.86
N ILE A 64 5.55 -6.82 2.09
CA ILE A 64 5.80 -6.12 3.35
C ILE A 64 5.43 -4.66 3.13
N CYS A 65 4.38 -4.17 3.80
CA CYS A 65 3.86 -2.82 3.68
C CYS A 65 3.71 -2.12 5.04
N ALA A 66 3.32 -0.85 5.04
CA ALA A 66 3.17 -0.03 6.23
C ALA A 66 4.43 -0.07 7.14
N ASN A 67 5.63 0.09 6.57
CA ASN A 67 6.92 0.00 7.28
C ASN A 67 7.10 -1.32 8.05
N GLY A 68 6.60 -2.43 7.54
CA GLY A 68 6.68 -3.74 8.19
C GLY A 68 5.58 -4.04 9.20
N ALA A 69 4.66 -3.09 9.43
CA ALA A 69 3.52 -3.31 10.31
C ALA A 69 2.47 -4.26 9.72
N TRP A 70 2.52 -4.52 8.40
CA TRP A 70 1.60 -5.41 7.73
C TRP A 70 2.32 -6.27 6.69
N ILE A 71 2.27 -7.60 6.86
CA ILE A 71 2.83 -8.60 5.95
C ILE A 71 1.68 -9.41 5.37
N ILE A 72 1.62 -9.51 4.06
CA ILE A 72 0.47 -10.02 3.32
C ILE A 72 0.95 -11.05 2.31
N HIS A 73 0.17 -12.11 2.14
CA HIS A 73 0.40 -13.11 1.11
C HIS A 73 0.18 -12.50 -0.28
N GLN A 74 1.07 -12.78 -1.22
CA GLN A 74 1.10 -12.13 -2.53
C GLN A 74 -0.03 -12.56 -3.49
N ASP A 75 -0.60 -13.75 -3.27
CA ASP A 75 -1.58 -14.33 -4.20
C ASP A 75 -3.02 -13.99 -3.82
N ASP A 76 -3.37 -14.16 -2.55
CA ASP A 76 -4.73 -13.98 -2.03
C ASP A 76 -4.90 -12.76 -1.12
N PHE A 77 -3.79 -12.06 -0.83
CA PHE A 77 -3.74 -10.86 0.03
C PHE A 77 -4.22 -11.09 1.47
N THR A 78 -4.22 -12.36 1.91
CA THR A 78 -4.47 -12.67 3.32
C THR A 78 -3.34 -12.15 4.20
N THR A 79 -3.68 -11.72 5.40
CA THR A 79 -2.70 -11.24 6.37
C THR A 79 -1.90 -12.40 6.93
N ILE A 80 -0.58 -12.37 6.71
CA ILE A 80 0.37 -13.30 7.33
C ILE A 80 0.72 -12.82 8.74
N ASN A 81 1.00 -11.53 8.87
CA ASN A 81 1.31 -10.90 10.16
C ASN A 81 0.93 -9.43 10.13
N SER A 82 0.53 -8.91 11.29
CA SER A 82 0.21 -7.50 11.44
C SER A 82 0.48 -7.01 12.87
N LYS A 83 0.90 -5.76 12.98
CA LYS A 83 1.05 -5.05 14.25
C LYS A 83 0.24 -3.78 14.22
N TYR A 84 -0.63 -3.62 15.19
CA TYR A 84 -1.49 -2.47 15.34
C TYR A 84 -1.14 -1.70 16.61
N ILE A 85 -1.47 -0.41 16.59
CA ILE A 85 -1.50 0.41 17.79
C ILE A 85 -2.70 -0.06 18.62
N ASP A 86 -2.53 -0.32 19.90
CA ASP A 86 -3.63 -0.73 20.78
C ASP A 86 -4.72 0.35 20.87
N SER A 87 -5.96 -0.04 21.12
CA SER A 87 -7.13 0.84 21.07
C SER A 87 -7.03 2.02 22.03
N LYS A 88 -6.44 1.83 23.21
CA LYS A 88 -6.25 2.92 24.21
C LYS A 88 -5.28 3.98 23.70
N THR A 89 -4.19 3.56 23.08
CA THR A 89 -3.19 4.44 22.49
C THR A 89 -3.76 5.12 21.24
N GLN A 90 -4.47 4.39 20.37
CA GLN A 90 -5.18 4.95 19.22
C GLN A 90 -6.11 6.10 19.63
N TYR A 91 -6.96 5.86 20.64
CA TYR A 91 -7.89 6.88 21.14
C TYR A 91 -7.15 8.15 21.60
N LYS A 92 -6.07 7.99 22.37
CA LYS A 92 -5.26 9.12 22.83
C LYS A 92 -4.65 9.93 21.67
N ILE A 93 -4.08 9.24 20.68
CA ILE A 93 -3.46 9.86 19.51
C ILE A 93 -4.52 10.63 18.71
N ILE A 94 -5.65 10.00 18.39
CA ILE A 94 -6.73 10.63 17.62
C ILE A 94 -7.30 11.84 18.35
N LYS A 95 -7.52 11.74 19.67
CA LYS A 95 -7.96 12.86 20.48
C LYS A 95 -6.98 14.03 20.45
N MET A 96 -5.69 13.75 20.59
CA MET A 96 -4.63 14.76 20.53
C MET A 96 -4.58 15.45 19.15
N LEU A 97 -4.65 14.67 18.07
CA LEU A 97 -4.61 15.20 16.70
C LEU A 97 -5.83 16.08 16.40
N ARG A 98 -7.02 15.67 16.85
CA ARG A 98 -8.24 16.50 16.73
C ARG A 98 -8.13 17.82 17.49
N LEU A 99 -7.63 17.79 18.73
CA LEU A 99 -7.46 18.98 19.55
C LEU A 99 -6.40 19.94 18.96
N SER A 100 -5.39 19.43 18.30
CA SER A 100 -4.38 20.24 17.63
C SER A 100 -4.77 20.72 16.23
N ASN A 101 -5.98 20.42 15.79
CA ASN A 101 -6.51 20.79 14.46
C ASN A 101 -5.56 20.41 13.30
N LYS A 102 -4.94 19.24 13.40
CA LYS A 102 -4.02 18.69 12.39
C LYS A 102 -4.71 17.65 11.55
N ASP A 103 -4.39 17.68 10.27
CA ASP A 103 -4.80 16.62 9.36
C ASP A 103 -4.06 15.33 9.65
N PHE A 104 -4.76 14.22 9.55
CA PHE A 104 -4.18 12.90 9.75
C PHE A 104 -4.92 11.82 8.95
N ILE A 105 -4.25 10.70 8.80
CA ILE A 105 -4.74 9.53 8.09
C ILE A 105 -4.61 8.33 9.02
N VAL A 106 -5.64 7.50 9.07
CA VAL A 106 -5.65 6.23 9.80
C VAL A 106 -5.83 5.10 8.80
N TYR A 107 -4.86 4.21 8.74
CA TYR A 107 -4.95 2.98 7.95
C TYR A 107 -5.47 1.85 8.83
N THR A 108 -6.49 1.13 8.33
CA THR A 108 -7.08 -0.03 8.99
C THR A 108 -7.19 -1.19 8.01
N HIS A 109 -7.59 -2.36 8.47
CA HIS A 109 -7.91 -3.48 7.57
C HIS A 109 -9.06 -3.19 6.61
N SER A 110 -10.05 -2.43 7.06
CA SER A 110 -11.28 -2.17 6.33
C SER A 110 -11.21 -0.95 5.41
N GLY A 111 -10.14 -0.13 5.52
CA GLY A 111 -10.03 1.06 4.69
C GLY A 111 -9.11 2.14 5.26
N ILE A 112 -9.23 3.30 4.67
CA ILE A 112 -8.48 4.50 5.01
C ILE A 112 -9.46 5.52 5.58
N TYR A 113 -9.13 6.08 6.73
CA TYR A 113 -9.90 7.14 7.37
C TYR A 113 -9.07 8.41 7.41
N THR A 114 -9.67 9.54 7.07
CA THR A 114 -8.96 10.80 6.95
C THR A 114 -9.83 11.98 7.39
N THR A 115 -9.19 13.10 7.71
CA THR A 115 -9.88 14.38 7.89
C THR A 115 -10.31 14.94 6.53
N ASN A 116 -11.33 15.84 6.53
CA ASN A 116 -11.90 16.42 5.31
C ASN A 116 -10.88 17.06 4.36
N SER A 117 -9.90 17.79 4.89
CA SER A 117 -8.85 18.44 4.12
C SER A 117 -7.92 17.46 3.40
N SER A 118 -7.74 16.26 3.95
CA SER A 118 -6.93 15.21 3.32
C SER A 118 -7.74 14.35 2.33
N LEU A 119 -9.07 14.45 2.34
CA LEU A 119 -9.94 13.71 1.41
C LEU A 119 -9.67 14.09 -0.05
N ASP A 120 -9.43 15.38 -0.33
CA ASP A 120 -9.11 15.86 -1.68
C ASP A 120 -7.76 15.37 -2.18
N PHE A 121 -6.80 15.14 -1.30
CA PHE A 121 -5.54 14.51 -1.63
C PHE A 121 -5.75 13.07 -2.10
N PHE A 122 -6.58 12.28 -1.39
CA PHE A 122 -6.90 10.92 -1.80
C PHE A 122 -7.72 10.87 -3.09
N LYS A 123 -8.67 11.78 -3.28
CA LYS A 123 -9.41 11.90 -4.55
C LYS A 123 -8.48 12.23 -5.74
N LYS A 124 -7.42 13.02 -5.52
CA LYS A 124 -6.39 13.28 -6.54
C LYS A 124 -5.51 12.07 -6.79
N LEU A 125 -5.12 11.33 -5.75
CA LEU A 125 -4.37 10.07 -5.89
C LEU A 125 -5.20 9.03 -6.65
N ASP A 126 -6.48 8.92 -6.37
CA ASP A 126 -7.39 7.98 -7.04
C ASP A 126 -7.53 8.31 -8.54
N LYS A 127 -7.60 9.60 -8.91
CA LYS A 127 -7.58 10.03 -10.33
C LYS A 127 -6.28 9.68 -11.06
N THR A 128 -5.15 9.72 -10.37
CA THR A 128 -3.86 9.25 -10.92
C THR A 128 -3.86 7.72 -11.08
N HIS A 129 -4.54 7.02 -10.19
CA HIS A 129 -4.77 5.58 -10.29
C HIS A 129 -5.77 5.22 -11.40
N ASP A 130 -6.77 6.06 -11.69
CA ASP A 130 -7.72 5.86 -12.79
C ASP A 130 -7.07 5.96 -14.18
N ALA A 131 -6.01 6.75 -14.32
CA ALA A 131 -5.19 6.73 -15.53
C ALA A 131 -4.46 5.39 -15.75
N ILE A 132 -4.12 4.70 -14.66
CA ILE A 132 -3.57 3.33 -14.69
C ILE A 132 -4.68 2.28 -14.89
N LYS A 133 -5.90 2.52 -14.35
CA LYS A 133 -7.07 1.66 -14.51
C LYS A 133 -7.56 1.55 -15.96
N LYS A 134 -7.37 2.56 -16.81
CA LYS A 134 -7.80 2.51 -18.22
C LYS A 134 -7.13 1.40 -19.03
N ASN A 135 -6.03 0.83 -18.54
CA ASN A 135 -5.32 -0.29 -19.18
C ASN A 135 -5.47 -1.64 -18.48
N GLN A 136 -6.13 -1.72 -17.31
CA GLN A 136 -6.31 -2.99 -16.61
C GLN A 136 -7.64 -2.98 -15.86
N GLN A 137 -8.58 -3.83 -16.30
CA GLN A 137 -9.76 -4.22 -15.52
C GLN A 137 -9.30 -4.88 -14.22
N SER A 138 -9.18 -4.12 -13.15
CA SER A 138 -8.92 -4.66 -11.83
C SER A 138 -10.01 -4.22 -10.86
N ASN A 139 -10.59 -5.18 -10.16
CA ASN A 139 -11.63 -5.05 -9.12
C ASN A 139 -11.14 -4.31 -7.85
N LEU A 140 -10.16 -3.42 -7.97
CA LEU A 140 -9.53 -2.77 -6.82
C LEU A 140 -10.38 -1.67 -6.18
N SER A 141 -11.34 -1.12 -6.92
CA SER A 141 -12.30 -0.14 -6.39
C SER A 141 -13.18 -0.68 -5.25
N LEU A 142 -13.18 -2.01 -5.06
CA LEU A 142 -13.92 -2.70 -4.02
C LEU A 142 -13.10 -2.96 -2.74
N MET A 143 -11.80 -2.67 -2.72
CA MET A 143 -10.93 -3.10 -1.62
C MET A 143 -10.79 -2.09 -0.49
N TYR A 144 -11.14 -0.82 -0.69
CA TYR A 144 -11.07 0.15 0.39
C TYR A 144 -12.07 1.29 0.19
N GLU A 145 -12.62 1.73 1.29
CA GLU A 145 -13.46 2.90 1.38
C GLU A 145 -12.70 4.00 2.13
N VAL A 146 -12.63 5.18 1.54
CA VAL A 146 -12.08 6.35 2.23
C VAL A 146 -13.23 7.04 2.96
N LYS A 147 -13.21 7.01 4.28
CA LYS A 147 -14.24 7.60 5.15
C LYS A 147 -13.69 8.77 5.95
N GLU A 148 -14.57 9.70 6.29
CA GLU A 148 -14.24 10.71 7.28
C GLU A 148 -14.07 10.09 8.66
N VAL A 149 -13.06 10.58 9.39
CA VAL A 149 -12.79 10.14 10.77
C VAL A 149 -13.97 10.41 11.72
N ASN A 150 -14.81 11.39 11.38
CA ASN A 150 -15.99 11.74 12.19
C ASN A 150 -17.07 10.66 12.21
N ASP A 151 -17.13 9.83 11.16
CA ASP A 151 -18.14 8.78 10.98
C ASP A 151 -17.75 7.46 11.65
N VAL A 152 -16.58 7.40 12.25
CA VAL A 152 -16.03 6.16 12.80
C VAL A 152 -15.96 6.23 14.32
N LYS A 153 -16.69 5.34 14.96
CA LYS A 153 -16.46 5.02 16.36
C LYS A 153 -15.25 4.10 16.43
N PHE A 154 -14.10 4.65 16.80
CA PHE A 154 -12.93 3.86 17.17
C PHE A 154 -13.17 3.30 18.58
N PHE A 155 -13.46 2.02 18.67
CA PHE A 155 -13.61 1.30 19.93
C PHE A 155 -12.40 0.44 20.19
#